data_9533e223dbaf54d1959de03c093454b4
#
_entry.id   9533e223dbaf54d1959de03c093454b4
#
_cell.length_a   1.000
_cell.length_b   1.000
_cell.length_c   1.000
_cell.angle_alpha   90.00
_cell.angle_beta   90.00
_cell.angle_gamma   90.00
#
_symmetry.space_group_name_H-M   'P 1'
#
loop_
_entity.id
_entity.type
_entity.pdbx_description
1 polymer ?
#
loop_
_entity_poly.entity_id
_entity_poly.type
_entity_poly.pdbx_seq_one_letter_code
_entity_poly.pdbx_strand_id
1 'polypeptide(L)'
;MLARIAQIGLIFLIFSNNVICQENESIFNLSNDHYENKNYDSAKTGYLKLYNNGLISKELLLNLGNSYFKLDSLPHAILFYEKGIKIAPGNKDLMHNLQFCNTFLKDKNYIKKSIFINDLVFSFLGKSPNYWAFSSIITLSLSCILFFFYWITNKNTYKKIYFYSFIVTVLIFIACILFSAIS
;
A
#
# COMPACT_ATOMS: atom_id res chain seq x y z
N MET A 1 -36.80 -11.84 23.45
CA MET A 1 -36.17 -13.08 22.98
C MET A 1 -35.25 -12.84 21.75
N LEU A 2 -35.74 -12.23 20.71
CA LEU A 2 -34.97 -11.92 19.48
C LEU A 2 -33.70 -11.09 19.72
N ALA A 3 -33.72 -10.09 20.58
CA ALA A 3 -32.55 -9.26 20.90
C ALA A 3 -31.41 -10.06 21.58
N ARG A 4 -31.72 -11.01 22.42
CA ARG A 4 -30.72 -11.89 23.05
C ARG A 4 -30.11 -12.88 22.06
N ILE A 5 -30.89 -13.38 21.11
CA ILE A 5 -30.38 -14.23 20.01
C ILE A 5 -29.44 -13.44 19.12
N ALA A 6 -29.80 -12.20 18.77
CA ALA A 6 -28.95 -11.31 17.99
C ALA A 6 -27.63 -10.96 18.70
N GLN A 7 -27.67 -10.74 20.03
CA GLN A 7 -26.47 -10.51 20.84
C GLN A 7 -25.54 -11.73 20.87
N ILE A 8 -26.09 -12.93 21.05
CA ILE A 8 -25.32 -14.18 21.04
C ILE A 8 -24.70 -14.40 19.65
N GLY A 9 -25.44 -14.14 18.55
CA GLY A 9 -24.94 -14.22 17.20
C GLY A 9 -23.80 -13.23 16.93
N LEU A 10 -23.91 -12.00 17.44
CA LEU A 10 -22.86 -10.98 17.32
C LEU A 10 -21.58 -11.37 18.06
N ILE A 11 -21.73 -11.90 19.29
CA ILE A 11 -20.61 -12.39 20.09
C ILE A 11 -19.92 -13.56 19.37
N PHE A 12 -20.68 -14.50 18.82
CA PHE A 12 -20.13 -15.64 18.09
C PHE A 12 -19.35 -15.21 16.85
N LEU A 13 -19.85 -14.20 16.10
CA LEU A 13 -19.14 -13.62 14.95
C LEU A 13 -17.82 -12.94 15.35
N ILE A 14 -17.79 -12.26 16.50
CA ILE A 14 -16.56 -11.61 16.99
C ILE A 14 -15.53 -12.67 17.39
N PHE A 15 -15.95 -13.73 18.09
CA PHE A 15 -15.06 -14.81 18.51
C PHE A 15 -14.50 -15.60 17.30
N SER A 16 -15.32 -15.88 16.29
CA SER A 16 -14.88 -16.63 15.11
C SER A 16 -13.81 -15.87 14.30
N ASN A 17 -13.91 -14.55 14.18
CA ASN A 17 -12.90 -13.75 13.51
C ASN A 17 -11.55 -13.74 14.25
N ASN A 18 -11.55 -13.73 15.58
CA ASN A 18 -10.31 -13.77 16.36
C ASN A 18 -9.56 -15.11 16.20
N VAL A 19 -10.27 -16.23 16.15
CA VAL A 19 -9.66 -17.56 15.96
C VAL A 19 -8.97 -17.68 14.61
N ILE A 20 -9.62 -17.24 13.53
CA ILE A 20 -9.04 -17.28 12.18
C ILE A 20 -7.81 -16.37 12.08
N CYS A 21 -7.85 -15.19 12.70
CA CYS A 21 -6.71 -14.27 12.70
C CYS A 21 -5.50 -14.90 13.41
N GLN A 22 -5.70 -15.54 14.56
CA GLN A 22 -4.64 -16.18 15.33
C GLN A 22 -4.04 -17.39 14.60
N GLU A 23 -4.86 -18.19 13.90
CA GLU A 23 -4.37 -19.30 13.08
C GLU A 23 -3.50 -18.81 11.93
N ASN A 24 -3.91 -17.78 11.20
CA ASN A 24 -3.15 -17.21 10.11
C ASN A 24 -1.81 -16.63 10.57
N GLU A 25 -1.78 -15.96 11.71
CA GLU A 25 -0.56 -15.43 12.32
C GLU A 25 0.40 -16.56 12.71
N SER A 26 -0.11 -17.62 13.29
CA SER A 26 0.69 -18.81 13.65
C SER A 26 1.32 -19.45 12.41
N ILE A 27 0.56 -19.63 11.32
CA ILE A 27 1.08 -20.18 10.06
C ILE A 27 2.13 -19.25 9.47
N PHE A 28 1.92 -17.94 9.53
CA PHE A 28 2.88 -16.95 9.00
C PHE A 28 4.21 -17.02 9.76
N ASN A 29 4.16 -17.04 11.09
CA ASN A 29 5.35 -17.12 11.94
C ASN A 29 6.10 -18.43 11.74
N LEU A 30 5.40 -19.56 11.66
CA LEU A 30 6.01 -20.86 11.37
C LEU A 30 6.69 -20.86 9.98
N SER A 31 6.08 -20.20 9.00
CA SER A 31 6.67 -20.09 7.66
C SER A 31 7.92 -19.21 7.67
N ASN A 32 7.97 -18.15 8.48
CA ASN A 32 9.15 -17.34 8.70
C ASN A 32 10.28 -18.19 9.33
N ASP A 33 9.97 -18.97 10.35
CA ASP A 33 10.95 -19.87 11.00
C ASP A 33 11.52 -20.88 9.98
N HIS A 34 10.67 -21.45 9.12
CA HIS A 34 11.14 -22.31 8.04
C HIS A 34 12.08 -21.59 7.08
N TYR A 35 11.74 -20.33 6.72
CA TYR A 35 12.57 -19.53 5.83
C TYR A 35 13.94 -19.23 6.44
N GLU A 36 14.00 -18.83 7.72
CA GLU A 36 15.24 -18.55 8.45
C GLU A 36 16.12 -19.80 8.57
N ASN A 37 15.48 -20.96 8.77
CA ASN A 37 16.16 -22.26 8.78
C ASN A 37 16.50 -22.79 7.38
N LYS A 38 16.36 -21.98 6.32
CA LYS A 38 16.64 -22.33 4.92
C LYS A 38 15.74 -23.43 4.33
N ASN A 39 14.66 -23.79 5.02
CA ASN A 39 13.67 -24.74 4.55
C ASN A 39 12.66 -24.01 3.62
N TYR A 40 13.16 -23.51 2.50
CA TYR A 40 12.42 -22.62 1.61
C TYR A 40 11.17 -23.26 1.00
N ASP A 41 11.15 -24.57 0.79
CA ASP A 41 9.98 -25.28 0.27
C ASP A 41 8.84 -25.33 1.29
N SER A 42 9.16 -25.60 2.57
CA SER A 42 8.18 -25.58 3.65
C SER A 42 7.66 -24.15 3.89
N ALA A 43 8.56 -23.14 3.88
CA ALA A 43 8.19 -21.74 3.99
C ALA A 43 7.22 -21.33 2.87
N LYS A 44 7.56 -21.60 1.61
CA LYS A 44 6.71 -21.37 0.45
C LYS A 44 5.34 -21.99 0.61
N THR A 45 5.29 -23.25 1.07
CA THR A 45 4.03 -24.00 1.24
C THR A 45 3.13 -23.34 2.28
N GLY A 46 3.69 -22.92 3.42
CA GLY A 46 2.95 -22.19 4.45
C GLY A 46 2.44 -20.84 3.96
N TYR A 47 3.28 -20.05 3.31
CA TYR A 47 2.86 -18.77 2.72
C TYR A 47 1.80 -18.95 1.61
N LEU A 48 1.91 -19.98 0.77
CA LEU A 48 0.90 -20.28 -0.25
C LEU A 48 -0.43 -20.68 0.37
N LYS A 49 -0.42 -21.40 1.49
CA LYS A 49 -1.66 -21.74 2.22
C LYS A 49 -2.38 -20.44 2.65
N LEU A 50 -1.65 -19.49 3.22
CA LEU A 50 -2.21 -18.20 3.60
C LEU A 50 -2.73 -17.39 2.40
N TYR A 51 -1.96 -17.35 1.31
CA TYR A 51 -2.35 -16.66 0.09
C TYR A 51 -3.62 -17.26 -0.53
N ASN A 52 -3.72 -18.60 -0.58
CA ASN A 52 -4.89 -19.30 -1.12
C ASN A 52 -6.14 -19.17 -0.23
N ASN A 53 -5.94 -18.94 1.08
CA ASN A 53 -7.02 -18.61 2.02
C ASN A 53 -7.47 -17.14 1.91
N GLY A 54 -6.94 -16.37 0.94
CA GLY A 54 -7.33 -15.00 0.68
C GLY A 54 -6.58 -13.95 1.49
N LEU A 55 -5.57 -14.34 2.30
CA LEU A 55 -4.71 -13.37 2.97
C LEU A 55 -3.77 -12.74 1.95
N ILE A 56 -3.90 -11.43 1.77
CA ILE A 56 -3.06 -10.67 0.83
C ILE A 56 -2.44 -9.50 1.60
N SER A 57 -1.13 -9.58 1.85
CA SER A 57 -0.35 -8.49 2.43
C SER A 57 0.97 -8.33 1.66
N LYS A 58 1.59 -7.15 1.77
CA LYS A 58 2.89 -6.90 1.13
C LYS A 58 3.98 -7.82 1.68
N GLU A 59 3.93 -8.09 2.99
CA GLU A 59 4.88 -8.98 3.68
C GLU A 59 4.75 -10.42 3.18
N LEU A 60 3.52 -10.92 3.06
CA LEU A 60 3.27 -12.26 2.54
C LEU A 60 3.78 -12.41 1.10
N LEU A 61 3.48 -11.43 0.24
CA LEU A 61 3.90 -11.47 -1.16
C LEU A 61 5.40 -11.31 -1.32
N LEU A 62 6.06 -10.49 -0.49
CA LEU A 62 7.51 -10.39 -0.42
C LEU A 62 8.14 -11.73 -0.04
N ASN A 63 7.65 -12.36 1.03
CA ASN A 63 8.20 -13.61 1.54
C ASN A 63 7.94 -14.78 0.59
N LEU A 64 6.80 -14.80 -0.10
CA LEU A 64 6.55 -15.74 -1.21
C LEU A 64 7.54 -15.55 -2.35
N GLY A 65 7.75 -14.32 -2.79
CA GLY A 65 8.73 -13.98 -3.81
C GLY A 65 10.14 -14.41 -3.41
N ASN A 66 10.54 -14.12 -2.17
CA ASN A 66 11.83 -14.52 -1.61
C ASN A 66 11.99 -16.04 -1.57
N SER A 67 10.96 -16.77 -1.14
CA SER A 67 10.99 -18.24 -1.06
C SER A 67 11.13 -18.87 -2.45
N TYR A 68 10.38 -18.38 -3.43
CA TYR A 68 10.50 -18.84 -4.80
C TYR A 68 11.87 -18.50 -5.41
N PHE A 69 12.41 -17.32 -5.11
CA PHE A 69 13.75 -16.93 -5.55
C PHE A 69 14.82 -17.89 -4.99
N LYS A 70 14.74 -18.24 -3.70
CA LYS A 70 15.67 -19.20 -3.05
C LYS A 70 15.54 -20.63 -3.59
N LEU A 71 14.41 -20.96 -4.21
CA LEU A 71 14.15 -22.23 -4.88
C LEU A 71 14.44 -22.18 -6.39
N ASP A 72 15.19 -21.18 -6.85
CA ASP A 72 15.52 -20.96 -8.27
C ASP A 72 14.31 -20.83 -9.21
N SER A 73 13.14 -20.55 -8.64
CA SER A 73 11.91 -20.36 -9.41
C SER A 73 11.68 -18.87 -9.74
N LEU A 74 12.55 -18.34 -10.60
CA LEU A 74 12.59 -16.92 -10.97
C LEU A 74 11.25 -16.36 -11.50
N PRO A 75 10.50 -17.06 -12.38
CA PRO A 75 9.22 -16.53 -12.87
C PRO A 75 8.17 -16.35 -11.77
N HIS A 76 8.12 -17.27 -10.80
CA HIS A 76 7.19 -17.16 -9.68
C HIS A 76 7.63 -16.06 -8.69
N ALA A 77 8.93 -15.91 -8.46
CA ALA A 77 9.45 -14.82 -7.64
C ALA A 77 9.03 -13.45 -8.22
N ILE A 78 9.25 -13.25 -9.51
CA ILE A 78 8.85 -12.03 -10.24
C ILE A 78 7.33 -11.79 -10.09
N LEU A 79 6.52 -12.83 -10.32
CA LEU A 79 5.06 -12.74 -10.21
C LEU A 79 4.61 -12.23 -8.83
N PHE A 80 5.18 -12.76 -7.74
CA PHE A 80 4.80 -12.36 -6.40
C PHE A 80 5.33 -10.99 -6.01
N TYR A 81 6.52 -10.60 -6.45
CA TYR A 81 7.00 -9.22 -6.28
C TYR A 81 6.14 -8.21 -7.03
N GLU A 82 5.75 -8.50 -8.28
CA GLU A 82 4.85 -7.62 -9.04
C GLU A 82 3.46 -7.50 -8.39
N LYS A 83 2.91 -8.59 -7.86
CA LYS A 83 1.67 -8.55 -7.08
C LYS A 83 1.83 -7.70 -5.82
N GLY A 84 2.95 -7.84 -5.12
CA GLY A 84 3.28 -7.04 -3.95
C GLY A 84 3.38 -5.55 -4.25
N ILE A 85 4.01 -5.19 -5.36
CA ILE A 85 4.13 -3.79 -5.81
C ILE A 85 2.75 -3.21 -6.17
N LYS A 86 1.82 -3.99 -6.70
CA LYS A 86 0.46 -3.50 -6.99
C LYS A 86 -0.29 -3.07 -5.73
N ILE A 87 -0.10 -3.75 -4.60
CA ILE A 87 -0.75 -3.40 -3.33
C ILE A 87 0.08 -2.44 -2.48
N ALA A 88 1.39 -2.38 -2.68
CA ALA A 88 2.31 -1.49 -1.97
C ALA A 88 3.32 -0.86 -2.94
N PRO A 89 2.90 0.10 -3.78
CA PRO A 89 3.72 0.65 -4.86
C PRO A 89 5.03 1.32 -4.41
N GLY A 90 5.09 1.80 -3.16
CA GLY A 90 6.28 2.45 -2.60
C GLY A 90 7.20 1.53 -1.79
N ASN A 91 6.94 0.23 -1.77
CA ASN A 91 7.77 -0.69 -0.99
C ASN A 91 9.12 -0.94 -1.68
N LYS A 92 10.21 -0.48 -1.01
CA LYS A 92 11.56 -0.52 -1.57
C LYS A 92 12.10 -1.95 -1.70
N ASP A 93 11.74 -2.85 -0.79
CA ASP A 93 12.23 -4.23 -0.78
C ASP A 93 11.65 -5.02 -1.96
N LEU A 94 10.34 -4.88 -2.20
CA LEU A 94 9.68 -5.48 -3.36
C LEU A 94 10.27 -4.98 -4.68
N MET A 95 10.50 -3.66 -4.79
CA MET A 95 11.09 -3.06 -5.98
C MET A 95 12.52 -3.52 -6.21
N HIS A 96 13.34 -3.53 -5.15
CA HIS A 96 14.73 -3.97 -5.21
C HIS A 96 14.81 -5.44 -5.62
N ASN A 97 14.01 -6.32 -4.99
CA ASN A 97 14.02 -7.75 -5.29
C ASN A 97 13.51 -8.05 -6.71
N LEU A 98 12.49 -7.34 -7.17
CA LEU A 98 12.04 -7.43 -8.56
C LEU A 98 13.14 -7.00 -9.53
N GLN A 99 13.79 -5.86 -9.27
CA GLN A 99 14.88 -5.37 -10.11
C GLN A 99 16.05 -6.36 -10.13
N PHE A 100 16.37 -6.94 -8.98
CA PHE A 100 17.41 -7.97 -8.87
C PHE A 100 17.04 -9.22 -9.69
N CYS A 101 15.83 -9.75 -9.57
CA CYS A 101 15.36 -10.85 -10.41
C CYS A 101 15.45 -10.55 -11.90
N ASN A 102 15.13 -9.34 -12.30
CA ASN A 102 15.20 -8.92 -13.71
C ASN A 102 16.63 -8.91 -14.28
N THR A 103 17.67 -8.86 -13.43
CA THR A 103 19.06 -9.00 -13.89
C THR A 103 19.40 -10.39 -14.39
N PHE A 104 18.67 -11.41 -13.93
CA PHE A 104 18.83 -12.80 -14.37
C PHE A 104 18.05 -13.16 -15.63
N LEU A 105 17.13 -12.29 -16.08
CA LEU A 105 16.39 -12.52 -17.31
C LEU A 105 17.31 -12.29 -18.53
N LYS A 106 17.45 -13.32 -19.36
CA LYS A 106 18.25 -13.24 -20.61
C LYS A 106 17.67 -12.27 -21.61
N ASP A 107 16.36 -12.04 -21.60
CA ASP A 107 15.66 -11.12 -22.50
C ASP A 107 15.53 -9.72 -21.89
N LYS A 108 16.56 -8.91 -22.12
CA LYS A 108 16.58 -7.49 -21.68
C LYS A 108 15.59 -6.58 -22.41
N ASN A 109 14.83 -7.08 -23.38
CA ASN A 109 13.99 -6.26 -24.25
C ASN A 109 12.65 -5.83 -23.64
N TYR A 110 12.25 -6.39 -22.48
CA TYR A 110 10.96 -6.05 -21.84
C TYR A 110 10.99 -4.84 -20.90
N ILE A 111 12.16 -4.33 -20.52
CA ILE A 111 12.28 -3.36 -19.40
C ILE A 111 12.37 -1.90 -19.88
N LYS A 112 12.27 -1.61 -21.18
CA LYS A 112 12.38 -0.21 -21.69
C LYS A 112 11.09 0.58 -21.69
N LYS A 113 10.02 0.11 -21.02
CA LYS A 113 8.78 0.88 -20.95
C LYS A 113 8.68 1.64 -19.63
N SER A 114 9.10 2.92 -19.69
CA SER A 114 8.64 3.94 -18.74
C SER A 114 9.19 3.90 -17.32
N ILE A 115 10.51 3.85 -17.16
CA ILE A 115 11.16 4.09 -15.85
C ILE A 115 10.72 5.46 -15.29
N PHE A 116 10.68 6.50 -16.14
CA PHE A 116 10.36 7.87 -15.70
C PHE A 116 8.91 8.05 -15.20
N ILE A 117 7.92 7.49 -15.91
CA ILE A 117 6.51 7.59 -15.49
C ILE A 117 6.26 6.72 -14.24
N ASN A 118 6.86 5.54 -14.17
CA ASN A 118 6.76 4.70 -12.98
C ASN A 118 7.39 5.36 -11.76
N ASP A 119 8.59 5.93 -11.88
CA ASP A 119 9.25 6.64 -10.78
C ASP A 119 8.44 7.84 -10.30
N LEU A 120 7.81 8.57 -11.21
CA LEU A 120 6.93 9.69 -10.88
C LEU A 120 5.66 9.19 -10.19
N VAL A 121 5.00 8.17 -10.72
CA VAL A 121 3.82 7.53 -10.12
C VAL A 121 4.17 6.93 -8.76
N PHE A 122 5.29 6.22 -8.62
CA PHE A 122 5.75 5.66 -7.34
C PHE A 122 6.12 6.76 -6.33
N SER A 123 6.67 7.88 -6.77
CA SER A 123 6.97 9.02 -5.91
C SER A 123 5.71 9.63 -5.30
N PHE A 124 4.59 9.63 -6.03
CA PHE A 124 3.31 10.15 -5.59
C PHE A 124 2.45 9.11 -4.88
N LEU A 125 2.21 7.95 -5.49
CA LEU A 125 1.32 6.91 -4.94
C LEU A 125 1.97 6.08 -3.84
N GLY A 126 3.30 6.03 -3.77
CA GLY A 126 4.04 5.28 -2.76
C GLY A 126 4.11 5.94 -1.37
N LYS A 127 3.42 7.07 -1.17
CA LYS A 127 3.31 7.71 0.15
C LYS A 127 2.25 7.00 0.99
N SER A 128 2.51 6.90 2.30
CA SER A 128 1.53 6.31 3.23
C SER A 128 0.24 7.14 3.27
N PRO A 129 -0.92 6.52 3.57
CA PRO A 129 -2.19 7.23 3.76
C PRO A 129 -2.07 8.39 4.76
N ASN A 130 -1.29 8.19 5.82
CA ASN A 130 -1.03 9.23 6.84
C ASN A 130 -0.32 10.47 6.25
N TYR A 131 0.61 10.28 5.30
CA TYR A 131 1.25 11.42 4.63
C TYR A 131 0.23 12.31 3.91
N TRP A 132 -0.71 11.69 3.18
CA TRP A 132 -1.76 12.41 2.46
C TRP A 132 -2.77 13.06 3.40
N ALA A 133 -3.09 12.41 4.53
CA ALA A 133 -3.93 12.96 5.57
C ALA A 133 -3.30 14.21 6.21
N PHE A 134 -2.01 14.18 6.56
CA PHE A 134 -1.30 15.37 7.06
C PHE A 134 -1.23 16.49 6.02
N SER A 135 -0.95 16.15 4.76
CA SER A 135 -0.92 17.12 3.67
C SER A 135 -2.28 17.80 3.48
N SER A 136 -3.39 17.08 3.64
CA SER A 136 -4.73 17.64 3.54
C SER A 136 -5.03 18.63 4.66
N ILE A 137 -4.59 18.37 5.90
CA ILE A 137 -4.76 19.29 7.03
C ILE A 137 -3.97 20.60 6.77
N ILE A 138 -2.74 20.50 6.29
CA ILE A 138 -1.90 21.66 5.98
C ILE A 138 -2.52 22.50 4.86
N THR A 139 -2.99 21.87 3.77
CA THR A 139 -3.59 22.58 2.64
C THR A 139 -4.93 23.23 3.01
N LEU A 140 -5.73 22.59 3.87
CA LEU A 140 -6.94 23.18 4.42
C LEU A 140 -6.65 24.42 5.26
N SER A 141 -5.66 24.35 6.17
CA SER A 141 -5.26 25.48 7.00
C SER A 141 -4.78 26.66 6.16
N LEU A 142 -3.97 26.39 5.12
CA LEU A 142 -3.51 27.40 4.18
C LEU A 142 -4.67 28.05 3.42
N SER A 143 -5.66 27.24 2.98
CA SER A 143 -6.85 27.71 2.30
C SER A 143 -7.66 28.67 3.19
N CYS A 144 -7.85 28.35 4.48
CA CYS A 144 -8.54 29.24 5.43
C CYS A 144 -7.80 30.58 5.61
N ILE A 145 -6.48 30.56 5.68
CA ILE A 145 -5.65 31.76 5.77
C ILE A 145 -5.80 32.63 4.53
N LEU A 146 -5.75 32.05 3.33
CA LEU A 146 -5.91 32.79 2.08
C LEU A 146 -7.31 33.39 1.94
N PHE A 147 -8.35 32.65 2.36
CA PHE A 147 -9.71 33.16 2.41
C PHE A 147 -9.85 34.33 3.38
N PHE A 148 -9.21 34.27 4.54
CA PHE A 148 -9.20 35.40 5.51
C PHE A 148 -8.53 36.62 4.92
N PHE A 149 -7.40 36.49 4.23
CA PHE A 149 -6.74 37.62 3.55
C PHE A 149 -7.59 38.17 2.39
N TYR A 150 -8.30 37.31 1.64
CA TYR A 150 -9.24 37.74 0.64
C TYR A 150 -10.35 38.62 1.24
N TRP A 151 -10.86 38.26 2.43
CA TRP A 151 -11.93 39.00 3.08
C TRP A 151 -11.50 40.38 3.61
N ILE A 152 -10.30 40.48 4.16
CA ILE A 152 -9.77 41.75 4.73
C ILE A 152 -9.25 42.69 3.64
N THR A 153 -8.80 42.19 2.50
CA THR A 153 -8.12 43.00 1.49
C THR A 153 -9.11 43.82 0.67
N ASN A 154 -8.95 45.14 0.69
CA ASN A 154 -9.80 46.09 -0.07
C ASN A 154 -9.25 46.39 -1.48
N LYS A 155 -7.93 46.17 -1.75
CA LYS A 155 -7.32 46.42 -3.06
C LYS A 155 -7.68 45.32 -4.06
N ASN A 156 -8.33 45.69 -5.14
CA ASN A 156 -8.89 44.76 -6.14
C ASN A 156 -7.84 43.80 -6.76
N THR A 157 -6.62 44.30 -6.97
CA THR A 157 -5.52 43.48 -7.55
C THR A 157 -5.13 42.32 -6.60
N TYR A 158 -4.88 42.59 -5.32
CA TYR A 158 -4.50 41.58 -4.33
C TYR A 158 -5.68 40.64 -4.03
N LYS A 159 -6.88 41.18 -4.02
CA LYS A 159 -8.12 40.40 -3.82
C LYS A 159 -8.28 39.29 -4.86
N LYS A 160 -8.00 39.60 -6.14
CA LYS A 160 -7.99 38.57 -7.21
C LYS A 160 -6.91 37.52 -6.98
N ILE A 161 -5.71 37.91 -6.58
CA ILE A 161 -4.61 36.98 -6.31
C ILE A 161 -5.00 36.01 -5.18
N TYR A 162 -5.49 36.50 -4.05
CA TYR A 162 -5.94 35.68 -2.92
C TYR A 162 -7.07 34.73 -3.32
N PHE A 163 -8.02 35.20 -4.14
CA PHE A 163 -9.12 34.37 -4.62
C PHE A 163 -8.65 33.21 -5.48
N TYR A 164 -7.77 33.45 -6.47
CA TYR A 164 -7.25 32.38 -7.31
C TYR A 164 -6.34 31.41 -6.52
N SER A 165 -5.52 31.93 -5.62
CA SER A 165 -4.68 31.09 -4.75
C SER A 165 -5.54 30.22 -3.82
N PHE A 166 -6.64 30.74 -3.30
CA PHE A 166 -7.62 29.97 -2.52
C PHE A 166 -8.21 28.80 -3.34
N ILE A 167 -8.65 29.06 -4.57
CA ILE A 167 -9.19 28.00 -5.44
C ILE A 167 -8.15 26.90 -5.68
N VAL A 168 -6.91 27.27 -5.98
CA VAL A 168 -5.82 26.31 -6.22
C VAL A 168 -5.57 25.45 -4.97
N THR A 169 -5.53 26.05 -3.77
CA THR A 169 -5.30 25.30 -2.53
C THR A 169 -6.47 24.36 -2.21
N VAL A 170 -7.71 24.74 -2.51
CA VAL A 170 -8.89 23.86 -2.37
C VAL A 170 -8.81 22.67 -3.33
N LEU A 171 -8.37 22.88 -4.57
CA LEU A 171 -8.18 21.78 -5.53
C LEU A 171 -7.10 20.81 -5.07
N ILE A 172 -5.97 21.32 -4.54
CA ILE A 172 -4.90 20.49 -3.96
C ILE A 172 -5.43 19.71 -2.74
N PHE A 173 -6.22 20.33 -1.88
CA PHE A 173 -6.85 19.67 -0.73
C PHE A 173 -7.72 18.48 -1.16
N ILE A 174 -8.58 18.68 -2.16
CA ILE A 174 -9.43 17.60 -2.70
C ILE A 174 -8.56 16.47 -3.28
N ALA A 175 -7.49 16.80 -4.01
CA ALA A 175 -6.57 15.82 -4.55
C ALA A 175 -5.89 15.01 -3.42
N CYS A 176 -5.45 15.65 -2.33
CA CYS A 176 -4.85 14.96 -1.17
C CYS A 176 -5.81 13.97 -0.51
N ILE A 177 -7.11 14.33 -0.38
CA ILE A 177 -8.13 13.42 0.15
C ILE A 177 -8.33 12.22 -0.77
N LEU A 178 -8.43 12.43 -2.09
CA LEU A 178 -8.59 11.35 -3.05
C LEU A 178 -7.39 10.40 -3.02
N PHE A 179 -6.16 10.92 -2.95
CA PHE A 179 -4.96 10.10 -2.82
C PHE A 179 -4.90 9.35 -1.47
N SER A 180 -5.37 9.95 -0.38
CA SER A 180 -5.47 9.26 0.92
C SER A 180 -6.45 8.09 0.90
N ALA A 181 -7.49 8.15 0.06
CA ALA A 181 -8.48 7.08 -0.07
C ALA A 181 -8.02 5.94 -0.99
N ILE A 182 -7.03 6.20 -1.88
CA ILE A 182 -6.51 5.24 -2.86
C ILE A 182 -5.25 4.54 -2.35
N SER A 183 -4.47 5.19 -1.46
CA SER A 183 -3.24 4.64 -0.86
C SER A 183 -3.54 3.71 0.30
#